data_27ab7d9756af3233591c212f17c94a94
#
_entry.id   27ab7d9756af3233591c212f17c94a94
#
_cell.length_a   1.000
_cell.length_b   1.000
_cell.length_c   1.000
_cell.angle_alpha   90.00
_cell.angle_beta   90.00
_cell.angle_gamma   90.00
#
_symmetry.space_group_name_H-M   'P 1'
#
loop_
_entity.id
_entity.type
_entity.pdbx_description
1 polymer ?
#
loop_
_entity_poly.entity_id
_entity_poly.type
_entity_poly.pdbx_seq_one_letter_code
_entity_poly.pdbx_strand_id
1 'polypeptide(L)'
;VTVRGRRVELDAVFVLHHRPWRDTSRMLDVFTREHGRLMLFARGVRGPRSRSASLLQPFVPLLASWTGSGETAQLTQVEAAPGGSVVGLPAGALLSGWYLNELLLKLVLRADPQPAVFDLYARTLDRLRDGQAVAAVLRGFERDLLVQLGFGLELGREAQGGAPLQADRYYHFHPSLGFVATSDDAEAAYAGRSLLALAEDDLQEDAVLEDARRLMRTALDDALEGRELRTRSVAR
;
A
#
# COMPACT_ATOMS: atom_id res chain seq x y z
N VAL A 1 37.70 2.58 -13.65
CA VAL A 1 37.52 2.47 -12.18
C VAL A 1 36.18 1.80 -11.99
N THR A 2 36.18 0.51 -11.62
CA THR A 2 34.97 -0.28 -11.36
C THR A 2 34.42 0.16 -10.01
N VAL A 3 33.36 0.95 -10.00
CA VAL A 3 32.60 1.22 -8.77
C VAL A 3 32.05 -0.13 -8.28
N ARG A 4 32.61 -0.68 -7.21
CA ARG A 4 32.04 -1.85 -6.52
C ARG A 4 30.63 -1.47 -6.08
N GLY A 5 29.62 -2.00 -6.77
CA GLY A 5 28.23 -1.77 -6.43
C GLY A 5 27.98 -2.13 -4.96
N ARG A 6 27.22 -1.31 -4.28
CA ARG A 6 26.79 -1.56 -2.88
C ARG A 6 26.13 -2.94 -2.82
N ARG A 7 26.60 -3.80 -1.91
CA ARG A 7 25.98 -5.10 -1.62
C ARG A 7 25.00 -4.90 -0.46
N VAL A 8 23.79 -5.39 -0.63
CA VAL A 8 22.79 -5.47 0.42
C VAL A 8 22.55 -6.94 0.72
N GLU A 9 22.44 -7.29 1.99
CA GLU A 9 22.24 -8.65 2.45
C GLU A 9 20.96 -8.75 3.28
N LEU A 10 20.10 -9.69 2.90
CA LEU A 10 18.89 -10.12 3.61
C LEU A 10 17.96 -8.99 4.08
N ASP A 11 17.72 -8.01 3.22
CA ASP A 11 16.67 -7.00 3.49
C ASP A 11 15.28 -7.59 3.30
N ALA A 12 14.32 -7.13 4.11
CA ALA A 12 12.92 -7.51 4.01
C ALA A 12 12.28 -6.92 2.74
N VAL A 13 11.63 -7.76 1.95
CA VAL A 13 11.18 -7.42 0.60
C VAL A 13 9.81 -8.02 0.29
N PHE A 14 8.98 -7.25 -0.42
CA PHE A 14 7.82 -7.74 -1.15
C PHE A 14 7.99 -7.49 -2.65
N VAL A 15 7.62 -8.46 -3.48
CA VAL A 15 7.48 -8.26 -4.93
C VAL A 15 6.14 -7.58 -5.16
N LEU A 16 6.13 -6.36 -5.68
CA LEU A 16 4.91 -5.63 -6.05
C LEU A 16 4.44 -6.02 -7.45
N HIS A 17 5.39 -6.12 -8.39
CA HIS A 17 5.12 -6.50 -9.77
C HIS A 17 6.34 -7.19 -10.37
N HIS A 18 6.12 -8.10 -11.32
CA HIS A 18 7.21 -8.70 -12.09
C HIS A 18 6.83 -8.82 -13.57
N ARG A 19 7.85 -8.78 -14.42
CA ARG A 19 7.70 -9.02 -15.86
C ARG A 19 8.81 -9.91 -16.38
N PRO A 20 8.53 -10.73 -17.41
CA PRO A 20 9.56 -11.49 -18.10
C PRO A 20 10.64 -10.54 -18.66
N TRP A 21 11.89 -10.97 -18.58
CA TRP A 21 13.02 -10.28 -19.17
C TRP A 21 13.94 -11.29 -19.84
N ARG A 22 14.11 -11.18 -21.16
CA ARG A 22 14.81 -12.20 -21.96
C ARG A 22 14.25 -13.60 -21.70
N ASP A 23 15.00 -14.65 -22.03
CA ASP A 23 14.48 -16.04 -22.04
C ASP A 23 14.25 -16.60 -20.63
N THR A 24 15.13 -16.34 -19.68
CA THR A 24 15.15 -17.00 -18.37
C THR A 24 15.05 -16.08 -17.17
N SER A 25 15.03 -14.76 -17.38
CA SER A 25 15.09 -13.76 -16.31
C SER A 25 13.75 -13.08 -16.04
N ARG A 26 13.63 -12.42 -14.90
CA ARG A 26 12.52 -11.50 -14.55
C ARG A 26 13.09 -10.15 -14.13
N MET A 27 12.38 -9.09 -14.46
CA MET A 27 12.47 -7.80 -13.78
C MET A 27 11.43 -7.77 -12.68
N LEU A 28 11.85 -7.40 -11.48
CA LEU A 28 11.02 -7.33 -10.30
C LEU A 28 10.94 -5.87 -9.84
N ASP A 29 9.74 -5.31 -9.75
CA ASP A 29 9.49 -4.11 -8.97
C ASP A 29 9.26 -4.56 -7.54
N VAL A 30 10.16 -4.22 -6.63
CA VAL A 30 10.12 -4.65 -5.23
C VAL A 30 9.97 -3.47 -4.30
N PHE A 31 9.32 -3.69 -3.17
CA PHE A 31 9.32 -2.78 -2.05
C PHE A 31 10.13 -3.39 -0.93
N THR A 32 11.16 -2.69 -0.49
CA THR A 32 12.08 -3.11 0.55
C THR A 32 11.90 -2.23 1.77
N ARG A 33 12.19 -2.77 2.95
CA ARG A 33 12.00 -2.03 4.19
C ARG A 33 13.02 -0.91 4.36
N GLU A 34 14.30 -1.18 4.07
CA GLU A 34 15.40 -0.26 4.36
C GLU A 34 15.89 0.54 3.14
N HIS A 35 15.45 0.18 1.92
CA HIS A 35 15.94 0.81 0.70
C HIS A 35 14.81 1.35 -0.19
N GLY A 36 13.56 1.28 0.26
CA GLY A 36 12.40 1.75 -0.48
C GLY A 36 12.05 0.88 -1.69
N ARG A 37 11.44 1.46 -2.69
CA ARG A 37 11.03 0.74 -3.90
C ARG A 37 12.17 0.68 -4.93
N LEU A 38 12.51 -0.53 -5.37
CA LEU A 38 13.63 -0.78 -6.28
C LEU A 38 13.21 -1.66 -7.45
N MET A 39 14.05 -1.69 -8.48
CA MET A 39 13.97 -2.67 -9.56
C MET A 39 15.12 -3.66 -9.45
N LEU A 40 14.80 -4.95 -9.31
CA LEU A 40 15.77 -6.02 -9.22
C LEU A 40 15.73 -6.91 -10.46
N PHE A 41 16.91 -7.25 -10.97
CA PHE A 41 17.07 -8.29 -11.99
C PHE A 41 17.26 -9.65 -11.36
N ALA A 42 16.37 -10.58 -11.63
CA ALA A 42 16.45 -11.96 -11.20
C ALA A 42 16.80 -12.85 -12.40
N ARG A 43 18.06 -13.30 -12.48
CA ARG A 43 18.54 -14.15 -13.59
C ARG A 43 18.21 -15.62 -13.35
N GLY A 44 17.86 -16.32 -14.43
CA GLY A 44 17.65 -17.77 -14.42
C GLY A 44 16.40 -18.24 -13.66
N VAL A 45 15.55 -17.33 -13.17
CA VAL A 45 14.38 -17.65 -12.32
C VAL A 45 13.18 -18.21 -13.09
N ARG A 46 13.19 -18.16 -14.43
CA ARG A 46 12.15 -18.75 -15.27
C ARG A 46 12.48 -20.16 -15.77
N GLY A 47 13.67 -20.65 -15.45
CA GLY A 47 14.07 -22.00 -15.83
C GLY A 47 13.28 -23.08 -15.05
N PRO A 48 13.08 -24.27 -15.64
CA PRO A 48 12.28 -25.35 -15.04
C PRO A 48 12.84 -25.89 -13.71
N ARG A 49 14.08 -25.58 -13.39
CA ARG A 49 14.76 -25.99 -12.15
C ARG A 49 14.92 -24.86 -11.13
N SER A 50 14.31 -23.70 -11.38
CA SER A 50 14.48 -22.55 -10.49
C SER A 50 13.69 -22.72 -9.19
N ARG A 51 14.39 -22.86 -8.06
CA ARG A 51 13.79 -22.89 -6.73
C ARG A 51 13.23 -21.51 -6.31
N SER A 52 13.76 -20.45 -6.89
CA SER A 52 13.34 -19.06 -6.55
C SER A 52 12.07 -18.63 -7.29
N ALA A 53 11.66 -19.34 -8.34
CA ALA A 53 10.50 -18.96 -9.16
C ALA A 53 9.19 -18.94 -8.38
N SER A 54 9.01 -19.86 -7.44
CA SER A 54 7.83 -19.98 -6.59
C SER A 54 7.82 -18.93 -5.47
N LEU A 55 8.98 -18.49 -5.01
CA LEU A 55 9.10 -17.46 -3.97
C LEU A 55 8.87 -16.07 -4.54
N LEU A 56 9.38 -15.77 -5.73
CA LEU A 56 9.30 -14.45 -6.35
C LEU A 56 7.89 -14.16 -6.91
N GLN A 57 6.91 -14.32 -6.03
CA GLN A 57 5.50 -14.00 -6.29
C GLN A 57 5.07 -12.79 -5.45
N PRO A 58 4.10 -11.99 -5.93
CA PRO A 58 3.50 -10.95 -5.12
C PRO A 58 2.91 -11.47 -3.82
N PHE A 59 2.87 -10.62 -2.81
CA PHE A 59 2.27 -10.86 -1.49
C PHE A 59 3.03 -11.85 -0.60
N VAL A 60 4.15 -12.40 -1.04
CA VAL A 60 5.00 -13.30 -0.23
C VAL A 60 6.07 -12.45 0.47
N PRO A 61 6.18 -12.50 1.82
CA PRO A 61 7.25 -11.84 2.54
C PRO A 61 8.57 -12.58 2.33
N LEU A 62 9.59 -11.84 1.92
CA LEU A 62 10.89 -12.39 1.52
C LEU A 62 12.03 -11.67 2.23
N LEU A 63 13.16 -12.35 2.35
CA LEU A 63 14.48 -11.75 2.56
C LEU A 63 15.25 -11.85 1.25
N ALA A 64 15.80 -10.72 0.79
CA ALA A 64 16.55 -10.67 -0.45
C ALA A 64 17.90 -10.00 -0.29
N SER A 65 18.89 -10.49 -1.05
CA SER A 65 20.20 -9.88 -1.19
C SER A 65 20.43 -9.48 -2.65
N TRP A 66 21.10 -8.37 -2.86
CA TRP A 66 21.41 -7.88 -4.21
C TRP A 66 22.73 -7.12 -4.25
N THR A 67 23.24 -6.94 -5.46
CA THR A 67 24.42 -6.12 -5.75
C THR A 67 24.08 -5.09 -6.82
N GLY A 68 24.68 -3.91 -6.70
CA GLY A 68 24.45 -2.82 -7.62
C GLY A 68 23.91 -1.58 -6.92
N SER A 69 23.74 -0.51 -7.70
CA SER A 69 23.20 0.77 -7.26
C SER A 69 22.34 1.35 -8.37
N GLY A 70 21.39 2.21 -8.02
CA GLY A 70 20.50 2.87 -8.96
C GLY A 70 19.28 2.05 -9.34
N GLU A 71 18.73 2.31 -10.53
CA GLU A 71 17.43 1.75 -10.96
C GLU A 71 17.44 0.25 -11.21
N THR A 72 18.62 -0.38 -11.34
CA THR A 72 18.74 -1.80 -11.67
C THR A 72 19.84 -2.46 -10.83
N ALA A 73 19.44 -3.18 -9.82
CA ALA A 73 20.34 -4.02 -9.05
C ALA A 73 20.13 -5.50 -9.37
N GLN A 74 21.18 -6.31 -9.23
CA GLN A 74 21.15 -7.74 -9.52
C GLN A 74 20.78 -8.51 -8.26
N LEU A 75 19.64 -9.20 -8.25
CA LEU A 75 19.28 -10.16 -7.20
C LEU A 75 20.31 -11.28 -7.13
N THR A 76 20.85 -11.52 -5.95
CA THR A 76 21.88 -12.56 -5.70
C THR A 76 21.34 -13.71 -4.88
N GLN A 77 20.44 -13.44 -3.93
CA GLN A 77 19.81 -14.43 -3.07
C GLN A 77 18.39 -14.01 -2.73
N VAL A 78 17.52 -14.99 -2.54
CA VAL A 78 16.16 -14.79 -2.01
C VAL A 78 15.75 -16.01 -1.20
N GLU A 79 15.11 -15.76 -0.07
CA GLU A 79 14.51 -16.77 0.79
C GLU A 79 13.21 -16.27 1.39
N ALA A 80 12.36 -17.18 1.89
CA ALA A 80 11.16 -16.79 2.60
C ALA A 80 11.51 -16.10 3.93
N ALA A 81 10.81 -15.04 4.28
CA ALA A 81 11.00 -14.39 5.56
C ALA A 81 10.60 -15.35 6.71
N PRO A 82 11.34 -15.39 7.83
CA PRO A 82 11.01 -16.22 8.99
C PRO A 82 9.59 -15.93 9.49
N GLY A 83 8.79 -16.98 9.70
CA GLY A 83 7.40 -16.85 10.13
C GLY A 83 6.44 -16.30 9.08
N GLY A 84 6.92 -15.90 7.91
CA GLY A 84 6.10 -15.41 6.84
C GLY A 84 5.36 -16.51 6.08
N SER A 85 4.12 -16.27 5.69
CA SER A 85 3.38 -17.19 4.84
C SER A 85 3.92 -17.16 3.41
N VAL A 86 4.36 -18.32 2.92
CA VAL A 86 4.71 -18.52 1.50
C VAL A 86 3.48 -18.75 0.62
N VAL A 87 2.30 -18.87 1.24
CA VAL A 87 1.02 -18.95 0.55
C VAL A 87 0.55 -17.55 0.20
N GLY A 88 0.13 -17.35 -1.04
CA GLY A 88 -0.44 -16.08 -1.48
C GLY A 88 -1.72 -15.70 -0.74
N LEU A 89 -2.36 -14.63 -1.17
CA LEU A 89 -3.66 -14.23 -0.64
C LEU A 89 -4.76 -15.21 -1.07
N PRO A 90 -5.80 -15.43 -0.26
CA PRO A 90 -6.97 -16.20 -0.66
C PRO A 90 -7.66 -15.54 -1.87
N ALA A 91 -8.35 -16.34 -2.69
CA ALA A 91 -8.95 -15.88 -3.94
C ALA A 91 -9.83 -14.62 -3.79
N GLY A 92 -10.62 -14.56 -2.71
CA GLY A 92 -11.48 -13.40 -2.41
C GLY A 92 -10.73 -12.10 -2.10
N ALA A 93 -9.46 -12.17 -1.68
CA ALA A 93 -8.62 -11.00 -1.36
C ALA A 93 -7.58 -10.69 -2.44
N LEU A 94 -7.44 -11.52 -3.46
CA LEU A 94 -6.37 -11.41 -4.46
C LEU A 94 -6.41 -10.09 -5.22
N LEU A 95 -7.60 -9.66 -5.68
CA LEU A 95 -7.76 -8.39 -6.37
C LEU A 95 -7.45 -7.20 -5.46
N SER A 96 -7.81 -7.30 -4.18
CA SER A 96 -7.46 -6.28 -3.18
C SER A 96 -5.96 -6.18 -2.97
N GLY A 97 -5.24 -7.30 -2.94
CA GLY A 97 -3.78 -7.30 -2.92
C GLY A 97 -3.18 -6.58 -4.14
N TRP A 98 -3.70 -6.81 -5.34
CA TRP A 98 -3.26 -6.08 -6.53
C TRP A 98 -3.56 -4.59 -6.45
N TYR A 99 -4.68 -4.20 -5.86
CA TYR A 99 -5.00 -2.81 -5.59
C TYR A 99 -3.98 -2.16 -4.64
N LEU A 100 -3.64 -2.82 -3.53
CA LEU A 100 -2.60 -2.35 -2.61
C LEU A 100 -1.25 -2.17 -3.33
N ASN A 101 -0.85 -3.16 -4.15
CA ASN A 101 0.38 -3.05 -4.94
C ASN A 101 0.35 -1.88 -5.90
N GLU A 102 -0.76 -1.62 -6.57
CA GLU A 102 -0.89 -0.49 -7.49
C GLU A 102 -0.78 0.85 -6.76
N LEU A 103 -1.37 0.99 -5.57
CA LEU A 103 -1.22 2.19 -4.73
C LEU A 103 0.25 2.43 -4.38
N LEU A 104 0.96 1.40 -3.89
CA LEU A 104 2.39 1.52 -3.57
C LEU A 104 3.23 1.86 -4.81
N LEU A 105 2.96 1.25 -5.96
CA LEU A 105 3.66 1.53 -7.21
C LEU A 105 3.48 2.97 -7.69
N LYS A 106 2.38 3.62 -7.33
CA LYS A 106 2.06 4.98 -7.77
C LYS A 106 2.42 6.06 -6.75
N LEU A 107 2.30 5.76 -5.47
CA LEU A 107 2.46 6.76 -4.39
C LEU A 107 3.84 6.71 -3.73
N VAL A 108 4.46 5.53 -3.62
CA VAL A 108 5.81 5.43 -3.02
C VAL A 108 6.88 5.74 -4.05
N LEU A 109 7.80 6.63 -3.72
CA LEU A 109 8.91 7.00 -4.57
C LEU A 109 9.96 5.87 -4.64
N ARG A 110 10.73 5.85 -5.74
CA ARG A 110 11.85 4.92 -5.89
C ARG A 110 13.02 5.33 -5.03
N ALA A 111 13.71 4.34 -4.46
CA ALA A 111 14.89 4.51 -3.62
C ALA A 111 14.67 5.47 -2.43
N ASP A 112 13.42 5.58 -1.98
CA ASP A 112 13.02 6.34 -0.80
C ASP A 112 12.53 5.37 0.28
N PRO A 113 13.31 5.12 1.36
CA PRO A 113 12.95 4.21 2.42
C PRO A 113 11.69 4.68 3.17
N GLN A 114 10.70 3.83 3.24
CA GLN A 114 9.44 4.07 3.96
C GLN A 114 9.11 2.88 4.87
N PRO A 115 9.87 2.65 5.96
CA PRO A 115 9.71 1.46 6.79
C PRO A 115 8.34 1.37 7.44
N ALA A 116 7.72 2.49 7.82
CA ALA A 116 6.37 2.51 8.37
C ALA A 116 5.31 2.06 7.35
N VAL A 117 5.44 2.47 6.08
CA VAL A 117 4.57 2.03 4.98
C VAL A 117 4.82 0.55 4.66
N PHE A 118 6.07 0.08 4.72
CA PHE A 118 6.39 -1.34 4.55
C PHE A 118 5.71 -2.20 5.61
N ASP A 119 5.83 -1.81 6.88
CA ASP A 119 5.23 -2.53 8.00
C ASP A 119 3.68 -2.47 7.95
N LEU A 120 3.11 -1.34 7.52
CA LEU A 120 1.68 -1.20 7.26
C LEU A 120 1.22 -2.19 6.18
N TYR A 121 1.92 -2.25 5.05
CA TYR A 121 1.60 -3.17 3.96
C TYR A 121 1.68 -4.63 4.40
N ALA A 122 2.71 -5.02 5.15
CA ALA A 122 2.86 -6.37 5.69
C ALA A 122 1.67 -6.76 6.57
N ARG A 123 1.33 -5.93 7.57
CA ARG A 123 0.17 -6.15 8.45
C ARG A 123 -1.15 -6.21 7.68
N THR A 124 -1.31 -5.40 6.64
CA THR A 124 -2.52 -5.41 5.82
C THR A 124 -2.67 -6.73 5.05
N LEU A 125 -1.58 -7.26 4.50
CA LEU A 125 -1.59 -8.57 3.86
C LEU A 125 -1.94 -9.68 4.84
N ASP A 126 -1.47 -9.61 6.09
CA ASP A 126 -1.81 -10.59 7.13
C ASP A 126 -3.30 -10.51 7.49
N ARG A 127 -3.85 -9.31 7.69
CA ARG A 127 -5.30 -9.12 7.91
C ARG A 127 -6.16 -9.71 6.78
N LEU A 128 -5.71 -9.55 5.51
CA LEU A 128 -6.38 -10.15 4.36
C LEU A 128 -6.27 -11.68 4.33
N ARG A 129 -5.13 -12.26 4.76
CA ARG A 129 -4.95 -13.73 4.89
C ARG A 129 -5.83 -14.31 5.98
N ASP A 130 -5.97 -13.61 7.08
CA ASP A 130 -6.80 -14.00 8.24
C ASP A 130 -8.30 -13.89 7.95
N GLY A 131 -8.69 -13.45 6.75
CA GLY A 131 -10.08 -13.38 6.33
C GLY A 131 -10.88 -12.25 6.96
N GLN A 132 -10.23 -11.20 7.44
CA GLN A 132 -10.92 -10.00 7.93
C GLN A 132 -11.72 -9.32 6.81
N ALA A 133 -12.73 -8.53 7.18
CA ALA A 133 -13.60 -7.83 6.24
C ALA A 133 -12.78 -6.96 5.26
N VAL A 134 -12.73 -7.38 4.01
CA VAL A 134 -11.86 -6.77 2.98
C VAL A 134 -12.10 -5.26 2.87
N ALA A 135 -13.36 -4.81 2.88
CA ALA A 135 -13.70 -3.39 2.77
C ALA A 135 -13.07 -2.57 3.90
N ALA A 136 -13.19 -3.03 5.15
CA ALA A 136 -12.61 -2.37 6.31
C ALA A 136 -11.07 -2.35 6.24
N VAL A 137 -10.45 -3.48 5.89
CA VAL A 137 -9.00 -3.60 5.75
C VAL A 137 -8.46 -2.62 4.71
N LEU A 138 -9.14 -2.46 3.56
CA LEU A 138 -8.74 -1.50 2.54
C LEU A 138 -8.85 -0.05 3.01
N ARG A 139 -9.95 0.32 3.67
CA ARG A 139 -10.14 1.71 4.19
C ARG A 139 -9.08 2.06 5.22
N GLY A 140 -8.79 1.16 6.15
CA GLY A 140 -7.73 1.37 7.13
C GLY A 140 -6.35 1.54 6.46
N PHE A 141 -6.03 0.68 5.49
CA PHE A 141 -4.77 0.81 4.73
C PHE A 141 -4.66 2.15 3.99
N GLU A 142 -5.70 2.55 3.26
CA GLU A 142 -5.72 3.79 2.49
C GLU A 142 -5.52 5.01 3.38
N ARG A 143 -6.25 5.07 4.52
CA ARG A 143 -6.11 6.10 5.54
C ARG A 143 -4.66 6.19 6.03
N ASP A 144 -4.12 5.07 6.49
CA ASP A 144 -2.80 5.04 7.09
C ASP A 144 -1.70 5.32 6.06
N LEU A 145 -1.86 4.86 4.82
CA LEU A 145 -0.94 5.15 3.72
C LEU A 145 -0.88 6.66 3.45
N LEU A 146 -2.03 7.33 3.33
CA LEU A 146 -2.11 8.77 3.10
C LEU A 146 -1.46 9.56 4.23
N VAL A 147 -1.72 9.16 5.49
CA VAL A 147 -1.10 9.77 6.68
C VAL A 147 0.42 9.60 6.65
N GLN A 148 0.92 8.37 6.40
CA GLN A 148 2.36 8.10 6.37
C GLN A 148 3.09 8.83 5.24
N LEU A 149 2.42 9.06 4.13
CA LEU A 149 2.97 9.79 2.99
C LEU A 149 2.80 11.31 3.09
N GLY A 150 2.18 11.82 4.16
CA GLY A 150 2.08 13.25 4.42
C GLY A 150 0.95 13.97 3.66
N PHE A 151 -0.07 13.23 3.19
CA PHE A 151 -1.20 13.84 2.47
C PHE A 151 -2.26 14.48 3.38
N GLY A 152 -1.94 14.81 4.63
CA GLY A 152 -2.70 15.71 5.49
C GLY A 152 -4.12 15.24 5.87
N LEU A 153 -4.38 13.94 5.90
CA LEU A 153 -5.68 13.41 6.32
C LEU A 153 -5.83 13.42 7.86
N GLU A 154 -6.17 14.57 8.43
CA GLU A 154 -6.42 14.71 9.86
C GLU A 154 -7.88 14.43 10.22
N LEU A 155 -8.19 13.18 10.56
CA LEU A 155 -9.55 12.73 10.89
C LEU A 155 -10.07 13.15 12.26
N GLY A 156 -9.30 13.85 13.05
CA GLY A 156 -9.68 14.22 14.41
C GLY A 156 -10.06 15.69 14.61
N ARG A 157 -9.80 16.56 13.62
CA ARG A 157 -9.92 18.01 13.79
C ARG A 157 -10.51 18.72 12.60
N GLU A 158 -11.20 19.82 12.88
CA GLU A 158 -11.64 20.77 11.85
C GLU A 158 -10.44 21.54 11.29
N ALA A 159 -10.47 21.84 10.01
CA ALA A 159 -9.43 22.59 9.31
C ALA A 159 -9.31 24.03 9.82
N GLN A 160 -10.43 24.63 10.19
CA GLN A 160 -10.48 25.99 10.73
C GLN A 160 -10.59 25.94 12.24
N GLY A 161 -9.61 26.55 12.92
CA GLY A 161 -9.57 26.64 14.38
C GLY A 161 -9.12 25.37 15.10
N GLY A 162 -8.93 24.24 14.42
CA GLY A 162 -8.42 22.99 15.00
C GLY A 162 -9.34 22.34 16.05
N ALA A 163 -10.62 22.70 16.07
CA ALA A 163 -11.60 22.09 16.99
C ALA A 163 -11.73 20.59 16.72
N PRO A 164 -11.96 19.74 17.74
CA PRO A 164 -12.25 18.33 17.55
C PRO A 164 -13.51 18.14 16.68
N LEU A 165 -13.49 17.14 15.79
CA LEU A 165 -14.69 16.74 15.06
C LEU A 165 -15.76 16.25 16.05
N GLN A 166 -17.03 16.53 15.76
CA GLN A 166 -18.17 16.15 16.59
C GLN A 166 -19.01 15.11 15.85
N ALA A 167 -19.41 14.04 16.55
CA ALA A 167 -20.11 12.91 15.96
C ALA A 167 -21.49 13.29 15.38
N ASP A 168 -22.15 14.30 15.95
CA ASP A 168 -23.49 14.78 15.58
C ASP A 168 -23.49 15.87 14.51
N ARG A 169 -22.31 16.19 13.93
CA ARG A 169 -22.16 17.18 12.86
C ARG A 169 -21.81 16.55 11.53
N TYR A 170 -21.93 17.34 10.46
CA TYR A 170 -21.52 17.00 9.11
C TYR A 170 -20.34 17.86 8.66
N TYR A 171 -19.50 17.31 7.77
CA TYR A 171 -18.28 17.94 7.31
C TYR A 171 -18.08 17.76 5.81
N HIS A 172 -17.62 18.80 5.14
CA HIS A 172 -17.05 18.70 3.81
C HIS A 172 -15.55 18.47 3.91
N PHE A 173 -15.02 17.59 3.08
CA PHE A 173 -13.58 17.36 2.95
C PHE A 173 -13.01 18.13 1.76
N HIS A 174 -11.98 18.93 2.02
CA HIS A 174 -11.19 19.60 1.00
C HIS A 174 -9.74 19.09 1.09
N PRO A 175 -9.20 18.44 0.02
CA PRO A 175 -7.87 17.82 0.07
C PRO A 175 -6.75 18.76 0.56
N SER A 176 -6.79 20.04 0.14
CA SER A 176 -5.79 21.04 0.51
C SER A 176 -6.02 21.72 1.87
N LEU A 177 -7.19 21.58 2.47
CA LEU A 177 -7.60 22.30 3.68
C LEU A 177 -7.93 21.37 4.84
N GLY A 178 -8.59 20.23 4.57
CA GLY A 178 -9.11 19.29 5.57
C GLY A 178 -10.63 19.38 5.72
N PHE A 179 -11.15 19.10 6.91
CA PHE A 179 -12.57 19.01 7.22
C PHE A 179 -13.13 20.37 7.66
N VAL A 180 -14.19 20.81 6.99
CA VAL A 180 -14.92 22.05 7.30
C VAL A 180 -16.35 21.70 7.70
N ALA A 181 -16.79 22.14 8.88
CA ALA A 181 -18.14 21.92 9.36
C ALA A 181 -19.18 22.51 8.40
N THR A 182 -20.28 21.78 8.19
CA THR A 182 -21.42 22.24 7.40
C THR A 182 -22.72 22.03 8.18
N SER A 183 -23.73 22.85 7.88
CA SER A 183 -25.05 22.72 8.50
C SER A 183 -25.94 21.71 7.79
N ASP A 184 -25.53 21.23 6.60
CA ASP A 184 -26.38 20.44 5.72
C ASP A 184 -25.91 18.98 5.65
N ASP A 185 -26.87 18.06 5.75
CA ASP A 185 -26.77 16.68 5.29
C ASP A 185 -26.80 16.66 3.75
N ALA A 186 -25.84 17.37 3.14
CA ALA A 186 -25.73 17.44 1.69
C ALA A 186 -25.08 16.16 1.16
N GLU A 187 -25.42 15.74 -0.07
CA GLU A 187 -24.95 14.50 -0.72
C GLU A 187 -23.42 14.33 -0.71
N ALA A 188 -22.66 15.42 -0.61
CA ALA A 188 -21.21 15.43 -0.56
C ALA A 188 -20.63 15.53 0.87
N ALA A 189 -21.45 15.66 1.90
CA ALA A 189 -21.00 15.75 3.28
C ALA A 189 -20.71 14.36 3.88
N TYR A 190 -19.87 14.34 4.89
CA TYR A 190 -19.52 13.16 5.67
C TYR A 190 -20.04 13.33 7.10
N ALA A 191 -20.66 12.29 7.66
CA ALA A 191 -21.08 12.31 9.04
C ALA A 191 -19.84 12.30 9.98
N GLY A 192 -19.83 13.17 11.00
CA GLY A 192 -18.71 13.23 11.94
C GLY A 192 -18.46 11.92 12.65
N ARG A 193 -19.53 11.16 13.00
CA ARG A 193 -19.41 9.80 13.53
C ARG A 193 -18.64 8.85 12.61
N SER A 194 -18.85 8.94 11.29
CA SER A 194 -18.15 8.10 10.31
C SER A 194 -16.68 8.47 10.22
N LEU A 195 -16.35 9.77 10.30
CA LEU A 195 -14.95 10.23 10.30
C LEU A 195 -14.20 9.78 11.56
N LEU A 196 -14.84 9.89 12.73
CA LEU A 196 -14.27 9.43 14.00
C LEU A 196 -14.11 7.91 14.03
N ALA A 197 -15.10 7.15 13.58
CA ALA A 197 -15.02 5.70 13.46
C ALA A 197 -13.90 5.26 12.51
N LEU A 198 -13.73 5.96 11.37
CA LEU A 198 -12.60 5.72 10.47
C LEU A 198 -11.25 6.02 11.17
N ALA A 199 -11.16 7.07 11.99
CA ALA A 199 -9.94 7.40 12.74
C ALA A 199 -9.55 6.28 13.72
N GLU A 200 -10.55 5.64 14.36
CA GLU A 200 -10.38 4.58 15.36
C GLU A 200 -10.33 3.15 14.78
N ASP A 201 -10.33 2.99 13.45
CA ASP A 201 -10.41 1.69 12.74
C ASP A 201 -11.70 0.90 13.04
N ASP A 202 -12.76 1.57 13.51
CA ASP A 202 -14.08 0.97 13.75
C ASP A 202 -14.96 1.06 12.49
N LEU A 203 -14.75 0.11 11.58
CA LEU A 203 -15.35 0.07 10.25
C LEU A 203 -16.35 -1.09 10.12
N GLN A 204 -17.25 -1.24 11.09
CA GLN A 204 -18.22 -2.35 11.11
C GLN A 204 -19.57 -1.96 10.51
N GLU A 205 -19.99 -0.71 10.60
CA GLU A 205 -21.27 -0.23 10.09
C GLU A 205 -21.20 0.08 8.59
N ASP A 206 -22.20 -0.34 7.82
CA ASP A 206 -22.25 -0.10 6.37
C ASP A 206 -22.22 1.39 6.02
N ALA A 207 -22.88 2.24 6.80
CA ALA A 207 -22.89 3.69 6.59
C ALA A 207 -21.49 4.30 6.78
N VAL A 208 -20.74 3.82 7.80
CA VAL A 208 -19.36 4.24 8.05
C VAL A 208 -18.44 3.80 6.91
N LEU A 209 -18.60 2.56 6.43
CA LEU A 209 -17.82 2.04 5.30
C LEU A 209 -18.09 2.83 4.01
N GLU A 210 -19.33 3.24 3.77
CA GLU A 210 -19.67 4.03 2.58
C GLU A 210 -19.06 5.43 2.64
N ASP A 211 -19.16 6.12 3.78
CA ASP A 211 -18.50 7.41 4.00
C ASP A 211 -16.99 7.29 3.87
N ALA A 212 -16.39 6.28 4.51
CA ALA A 212 -14.96 6.02 4.42
C ALA A 212 -14.53 5.76 2.96
N ARG A 213 -15.31 4.99 2.18
CA ARG A 213 -15.04 4.72 0.78
C ARG A 213 -15.06 5.99 -0.06
N ARG A 214 -16.08 6.86 0.12
CA ARG A 214 -16.21 8.14 -0.59
C ARG A 214 -15.03 9.05 -0.26
N LEU A 215 -14.70 9.17 1.02
CA LEU A 215 -13.59 10.00 1.51
C LEU A 215 -12.25 9.53 0.96
N MET A 216 -11.93 8.23 1.11
CA MET A 216 -10.66 7.67 0.62
C MET A 216 -10.53 7.82 -0.89
N ARG A 217 -11.63 7.69 -1.63
CA ARG A 217 -11.62 7.94 -3.07
C ARG A 217 -11.21 9.38 -3.40
N THR A 218 -11.81 10.36 -2.74
CA THR A 218 -11.50 11.78 -2.96
C THR A 218 -10.05 12.09 -2.58
N ALA A 219 -9.59 11.62 -1.42
CA ALA A 219 -8.24 11.84 -0.94
C ALA A 219 -7.16 11.16 -1.82
N LEU A 220 -7.43 9.94 -2.28
CA LEU A 220 -6.53 9.23 -3.19
C LEU A 220 -6.50 9.85 -4.59
N ASP A 221 -7.62 10.37 -5.11
CA ASP A 221 -7.63 11.05 -6.40
C ASP A 221 -6.74 12.30 -6.39
N ASP A 222 -6.76 13.04 -5.29
CA ASP A 222 -5.87 14.17 -5.07
C ASP A 222 -4.39 13.73 -4.98
N ALA A 223 -4.08 12.77 -4.11
CA ALA A 223 -2.73 12.24 -3.94
C ALA A 223 -2.14 11.61 -5.21
N LEU A 224 -2.98 11.07 -6.08
CA LEU A 224 -2.57 10.48 -7.35
C LEU A 224 -2.30 11.50 -8.45
N GLU A 225 -2.73 12.76 -8.30
CA GLU A 225 -2.47 13.83 -9.27
C GLU A 225 -2.85 13.42 -10.72
N GLY A 226 -4.01 12.80 -10.89
CA GLY A 226 -4.50 12.32 -12.20
C GLY A 226 -3.92 10.98 -12.68
N ARG A 227 -3.08 10.30 -11.89
CA ARG A 227 -2.62 8.94 -12.20
C ARG A 227 -3.72 7.91 -11.94
N GLU A 228 -4.36 7.43 -12.98
CA GLU A 228 -5.48 6.48 -12.87
C GLU A 228 -5.08 5.14 -12.24
N LEU A 229 -5.96 4.58 -11.40
CA LEU A 229 -5.85 3.22 -10.86
C LEU A 229 -6.62 2.24 -11.76
N ARG A 230 -5.93 1.25 -12.30
CA ARG A 230 -6.53 0.18 -13.12
C ARG A 230 -7.39 -0.78 -12.29
N THR A 231 -7.01 -0.95 -11.03
CA THR A 231 -7.70 -1.81 -10.07
C THR A 231 -8.83 -1.09 -9.31
N ARG A 232 -9.20 0.11 -9.69
CA ARG A 232 -10.19 0.94 -8.98
C ARG A 232 -11.55 0.26 -8.76
N SER A 233 -11.94 -0.64 -9.64
CA SER A 233 -13.17 -1.42 -9.51
C SER A 233 -13.19 -2.34 -8.29
N VAL A 234 -12.01 -2.67 -7.74
CA VAL A 234 -11.85 -3.55 -6.57
C VAL A 234 -12.16 -2.82 -5.27
N ALA A 235 -11.94 -1.51 -5.22
CA ALA A 235 -12.19 -0.66 -4.05
C ALA A 235 -13.68 -0.21 -3.93
N ARG A 236 -14.56 -0.83 -4.71
CA ARG A 236 -16.01 -0.59 -4.67
C ARG A 236 -16.67 -1.32 -3.52
#